data_3c638094546ec2e9472b38baf3b3127c
#
_entry.id   3c638094546ec2e9472b38baf3b3127c
#
_cell.length_a   1.000
_cell.length_b   1.000
_cell.length_c   1.000
_cell.angle_alpha   90.00
_cell.angle_beta   90.00
_cell.angle_gamma   90.00
#
_symmetry.space_group_name_H-M   'P 1'
#
loop_
_entity.id
_entity.type
_entity.pdbx_description
1 polymer ?
#
loop_
_entity_poly.entity_id
_entity_poly.type
_entity_poly.pdbx_seq_one_letter_code
_entity_poly.pdbx_strand_id
1 'polypeptide(L)'
;CRSSDAGRSEVFIVEGESAGGSAKSGRDSMYQAILPIRGKIINVEKTRIDTALKNAEVQAIVTALGTGVRDEFDLSKLRYHKIVLMADADVDGRHISTLLMTLLYRFMRPLIEAGHVYLAQPPLYKLSWVRGKVEYAYSDDHRDRLLERGRESGSRIAEHGIQRYKGLGEMSAAELWETTMNPQTRV
;
A
#
# COMPACT_ATOMS: atom_id res chain seq x y z
N CYS A 1 1.47 -5.77 -14.36
CA CYS A 1 2.50 -4.98 -15.04
C CYS A 1 2.87 -5.61 -16.38
N ARG A 2 3.56 -4.85 -17.22
CA ARG A 2 3.97 -5.33 -18.55
C ARG A 2 5.35 -6.00 -18.56
N SER A 3 6.21 -5.67 -17.61
CA SER A 3 7.53 -6.28 -17.48
C SER A 3 7.43 -7.71 -16.96
N SER A 4 8.27 -8.59 -17.50
CA SER A 4 8.51 -9.94 -16.97
C SER A 4 9.73 -10.00 -16.03
N ASP A 5 10.43 -8.89 -15.83
CA ASP A 5 11.56 -8.79 -14.91
C ASP A 5 11.07 -8.68 -13.47
N ALA A 6 11.09 -9.79 -12.75
CA ALA A 6 10.66 -9.85 -11.35
C ALA A 6 11.48 -8.92 -10.44
N GLY A 7 12.77 -8.75 -10.70
CA GLY A 7 13.66 -7.90 -9.90
C GLY A 7 13.29 -6.42 -9.93
N ARG A 8 12.62 -5.97 -10.98
CA ARG A 8 12.14 -4.60 -11.15
C ARG A 8 10.64 -4.44 -10.88
N SER A 9 9.90 -5.54 -10.77
CA SER A 9 8.45 -5.54 -10.66
C SER A 9 8.00 -5.45 -9.21
N GLU A 10 6.94 -4.68 -9.00
CA GLU A 10 6.28 -4.46 -7.70
C GLU A 10 4.80 -4.80 -7.83
N VAL A 11 4.24 -5.45 -6.82
CA VAL A 11 2.79 -5.65 -6.68
C VAL A 11 2.30 -4.91 -5.45
N PHE A 12 1.25 -4.12 -5.63
CA PHE A 12 0.52 -3.43 -4.56
C PHE A 12 -0.74 -4.22 -4.25
N ILE A 13 -0.82 -4.76 -3.05
CA ILE A 13 -2.03 -5.39 -2.53
C ILE A 13 -2.82 -4.30 -1.84
N VAL A 14 -3.96 -3.93 -2.41
CA VAL A 14 -4.73 -2.73 -2.04
C VAL A 14 -6.07 -3.10 -1.45
N GLU A 15 -6.44 -2.48 -0.34
CA GLU A 15 -7.76 -2.61 0.25
C GLU A 15 -8.81 -1.87 -0.57
N GLY A 16 -9.79 -2.63 -1.07
CA GLY A 16 -10.99 -2.10 -1.72
C GLY A 16 -10.82 -1.74 -3.19
N GLU A 17 -11.96 -1.67 -3.89
CA GLU A 17 -12.00 -1.39 -5.33
C GLU A 17 -11.77 0.09 -5.67
N SER A 18 -12.22 1.01 -4.82
CA SER A 18 -12.07 2.45 -5.05
C SER A 18 -10.59 2.84 -5.02
N ALA A 19 -9.87 2.46 -3.99
CA ALA A 19 -8.44 2.68 -3.88
C ALA A 19 -7.67 1.88 -4.95
N GLY A 20 -8.10 0.66 -5.26
CA GLY A 20 -7.54 -0.15 -6.33
C GLY A 20 -7.65 0.51 -7.71
N GLY A 21 -8.77 1.18 -7.99
CA GLY A 21 -8.98 1.94 -9.23
C GLY A 21 -8.03 3.13 -9.35
N SER A 22 -7.91 3.94 -8.30
CA SER A 22 -6.99 5.07 -8.27
C SER A 22 -5.53 4.63 -8.38
N ALA A 23 -5.14 3.56 -7.69
CA ALA A 23 -3.80 2.99 -7.77
C ALA A 23 -3.49 2.46 -9.18
N LYS A 24 -4.43 1.77 -9.81
CA LYS A 24 -4.29 1.28 -11.18
C LYS A 24 -4.11 2.42 -12.18
N SER A 25 -4.80 3.53 -12.00
CA SER A 25 -4.68 4.72 -12.84
C SER A 25 -3.36 5.46 -12.62
N GLY A 26 -2.84 5.49 -11.39
CA GLY A 26 -1.63 6.22 -11.02
C GLY A 26 -0.32 5.46 -11.19
N ARG A 27 -0.36 4.12 -11.28
CA ARG A 27 0.83 3.26 -11.32
C ARG A 27 1.71 3.46 -12.55
N ASP A 28 2.97 3.11 -12.42
CA ASP A 28 3.80 2.79 -13.59
C ASP A 28 3.43 1.39 -14.11
N SER A 29 2.69 1.35 -15.21
CA SER A 29 2.18 0.10 -15.78
C SER A 29 3.28 -0.84 -16.29
N MET A 30 4.51 -0.37 -16.48
CA MET A 30 5.63 -1.21 -16.88
C MET A 30 6.05 -2.14 -15.75
N TYR A 31 6.20 -1.62 -14.54
CA TYR A 31 6.81 -2.34 -13.42
C TYR A 31 5.88 -2.56 -12.22
N GLN A 32 4.71 -1.95 -12.19
CA GLN A 32 3.79 -2.04 -11.06
C GLN A 32 2.50 -2.76 -11.44
N ALA A 33 2.08 -3.70 -10.60
CA ALA A 33 0.80 -4.39 -10.67
C ALA A 33 -0.05 -4.01 -9.45
N ILE A 34 -1.36 -4.00 -9.62
CA ILE A 34 -2.31 -3.74 -8.54
C ILE A 34 -3.18 -4.98 -8.36
N LEU A 35 -3.25 -5.46 -7.13
CA LEU A 35 -4.14 -6.52 -6.70
C LEU A 35 -5.11 -5.97 -5.67
N PRO A 36 -6.32 -5.57 -6.06
CA PRO A 36 -7.33 -5.13 -5.10
C PRO A 36 -7.89 -6.33 -4.35
N ILE A 37 -8.03 -6.18 -3.03
CA ILE A 37 -8.65 -7.18 -2.16
C ILE A 37 -10.07 -6.74 -1.86
N ARG A 38 -11.01 -7.64 -2.07
CA ARG A 38 -12.44 -7.44 -1.86
C ARG A 38 -12.87 -8.08 -0.54
N GLY A 39 -13.65 -7.36 0.25
CA GLY A 39 -14.22 -7.87 1.48
C GLY A 39 -13.21 -8.11 2.61
N LYS A 40 -13.66 -8.84 3.62
CA LYS A 40 -12.85 -9.16 4.80
C LYS A 40 -11.90 -10.31 4.52
N ILE A 41 -10.62 -10.07 4.76
CA ILE A 41 -9.61 -11.13 4.72
C ILE A 41 -9.85 -12.07 5.88
N ILE A 42 -9.78 -13.36 5.61
CA ILE A 42 -9.89 -14.41 6.63
C ILE A 42 -8.71 -14.29 7.61
N ASN A 43 -9.02 -14.38 8.90
CA ASN A 43 -7.98 -14.55 9.92
C ASN A 43 -7.44 -15.98 9.86
N VAL A 44 -6.32 -16.15 9.19
CA VAL A 44 -5.70 -17.48 8.98
C VAL A 44 -5.16 -18.12 10.25
N GLU A 45 -4.98 -17.37 11.34
CA GLU A 45 -4.60 -17.94 12.63
C GLU A 45 -5.73 -18.73 13.30
N LYS A 46 -6.96 -18.28 13.08
CA LYS A 46 -8.17 -18.91 13.64
C LYS A 46 -8.82 -19.89 12.68
N THR A 47 -8.38 -19.94 11.45
CA THR A 47 -9.00 -20.74 10.37
C THR A 47 -8.11 -21.94 10.05
N ARG A 48 -8.73 -23.09 9.81
CA ARG A 48 -8.00 -24.27 9.32
C ARG A 48 -7.35 -23.95 7.98
N ILE A 49 -6.15 -24.48 7.77
CA ILE A 49 -5.33 -24.22 6.58
C ILE A 49 -6.08 -24.53 5.29
N ASP A 50 -6.75 -25.71 5.24
CA ASP A 50 -7.52 -26.13 4.07
C ASP A 50 -8.63 -25.13 3.73
N THR A 51 -9.27 -24.56 4.73
CA THR A 51 -10.32 -23.55 4.56
C THR A 51 -9.75 -22.21 4.11
N ALA A 52 -8.62 -21.80 4.70
CA ALA A 52 -7.93 -20.57 4.32
C ALA A 52 -7.49 -20.60 2.87
N LEU A 53 -6.91 -21.71 2.39
CA LEU A 53 -6.46 -21.88 1.01
C LEU A 53 -7.61 -21.97 -0.01
N LYS A 54 -8.85 -22.23 0.42
CA LYS A 54 -10.05 -22.16 -0.44
C LYS A 54 -10.64 -20.76 -0.56
N ASN A 55 -10.21 -19.83 0.27
CA ASN A 55 -10.67 -18.44 0.19
C ASN A 55 -10.19 -17.78 -1.11
N ALA A 56 -11.10 -17.12 -1.82
CA ALA A 56 -10.81 -16.53 -3.13
C ALA A 56 -9.73 -15.45 -3.07
N GLU A 57 -9.73 -14.63 -2.03
CA GLU A 57 -8.72 -13.55 -1.85
C GLU A 57 -7.34 -14.15 -1.56
N VAL A 58 -7.27 -15.20 -0.74
CA VAL A 58 -6.02 -15.94 -0.48
C VAL A 58 -5.50 -16.57 -1.76
N GLN A 59 -6.35 -17.22 -2.53
CA GLN A 59 -5.97 -17.81 -3.83
C GLN A 59 -5.48 -16.76 -4.83
N ALA A 60 -6.12 -15.59 -4.87
CA ALA A 60 -5.69 -14.50 -5.74
C ALA A 60 -4.27 -14.04 -5.39
N ILE A 61 -3.94 -13.89 -4.11
CA ILE A 61 -2.59 -13.52 -3.65
C ILE A 61 -1.58 -14.60 -4.01
N VAL A 62 -1.87 -15.85 -3.69
CA VAL A 62 -0.99 -17.00 -3.99
C VAL A 62 -0.69 -17.10 -5.49
N THR A 63 -1.73 -16.99 -6.30
CA THR A 63 -1.59 -17.05 -7.77
C THR A 63 -0.79 -15.87 -8.31
N ALA A 64 -1.04 -14.65 -7.81
CA ALA A 64 -0.33 -13.46 -8.26
C ALA A 64 1.16 -13.53 -7.97
N LEU A 65 1.56 -14.02 -6.80
CA LEU A 65 2.96 -14.11 -6.39
C LEU A 65 3.73 -15.24 -7.09
N GLY A 66 3.07 -16.33 -7.41
CA GLY A 66 3.62 -17.44 -8.22
C GLY A 66 4.58 -18.37 -7.51
N THR A 67 4.83 -18.21 -6.22
CA THR A 67 5.80 -18.99 -5.44
C THR A 67 5.28 -20.34 -4.94
N GLY A 68 3.96 -20.53 -4.92
CA GLY A 68 3.34 -21.59 -4.14
C GLY A 68 3.32 -21.26 -2.65
N VAL A 69 2.91 -22.21 -1.83
CA VAL A 69 2.75 -22.04 -0.37
C VAL A 69 3.37 -23.19 0.39
N ARG A 70 3.84 -22.94 1.63
CA ARG A 70 4.35 -23.93 2.56
C ARG A 70 5.46 -24.82 1.96
N ASP A 71 5.27 -26.12 1.93
CA ASP A 71 6.26 -27.09 1.47
C ASP A 71 6.54 -26.99 -0.05
N GLU A 72 5.58 -26.48 -0.81
CA GLU A 72 5.72 -26.23 -2.26
C GLU A 72 6.27 -24.86 -2.59
N PHE A 73 6.60 -24.05 -1.57
CA PHE A 73 7.10 -22.69 -1.76
C PHE A 73 8.47 -22.69 -2.44
N ASP A 74 8.58 -21.95 -3.53
CA ASP A 74 9.81 -21.73 -4.27
C ASP A 74 10.03 -20.23 -4.52
N LEU A 75 10.96 -19.63 -3.78
CA LEU A 75 11.29 -18.21 -3.88
C LEU A 75 11.77 -17.80 -5.27
N SER A 76 12.42 -18.70 -6.00
CA SER A 76 12.94 -18.43 -7.36
C SER A 76 11.83 -18.15 -8.37
N LYS A 77 10.59 -18.56 -8.07
CA LYS A 77 9.40 -18.33 -8.91
C LYS A 77 8.66 -17.04 -8.58
N LEU A 78 9.13 -16.26 -7.61
CA LEU A 78 8.51 -14.99 -7.23
C LEU A 78 8.46 -14.03 -8.42
N ARG A 79 7.26 -13.55 -8.75
CA ARG A 79 7.02 -12.68 -9.90
C ARG A 79 7.26 -11.20 -9.62
N TYR A 80 7.27 -10.80 -8.35
CA TYR A 80 7.45 -9.41 -7.90
C TYR A 80 8.41 -9.38 -6.71
N HIS A 81 9.54 -8.74 -6.85
CA HIS A 81 10.52 -8.65 -5.76
C HIS A 81 10.15 -7.62 -4.69
N LYS A 82 9.12 -6.81 -4.94
CA LYS A 82 8.50 -5.97 -3.90
C LYS A 82 7.00 -6.25 -3.84
N ILE A 83 6.57 -6.63 -2.66
CA ILE A 83 5.16 -6.84 -2.31
C ILE A 83 4.80 -5.75 -1.32
N VAL A 84 3.99 -4.80 -1.77
CA VAL A 84 3.63 -3.61 -0.98
C VAL A 84 2.18 -3.74 -0.53
N LEU A 85 1.98 -3.77 0.78
CA LEU A 85 0.66 -3.78 1.39
C LEU A 85 0.19 -2.32 1.55
N MET A 86 -0.90 -1.96 0.89
CA MET A 86 -1.43 -0.61 0.88
C MET A 86 -2.87 -0.60 1.39
N ALA A 87 -3.06 -0.10 2.60
CA ALA A 87 -4.34 0.01 3.28
C ALA A 87 -4.50 1.43 3.85
N ASP A 88 -5.73 1.77 4.23
CA ASP A 88 -6.03 3.04 4.87
C ASP A 88 -5.19 3.24 6.14
N ALA A 89 -4.86 4.49 6.44
CA ALA A 89 -4.04 4.83 7.60
C ALA A 89 -4.79 4.77 8.95
N ASP A 90 -6.02 4.30 8.95
CA ASP A 90 -6.87 4.14 10.13
C ASP A 90 -6.66 2.78 10.84
N VAL A 91 -7.47 2.53 11.88
CA VAL A 91 -7.42 1.28 12.66
C VAL A 91 -7.81 0.07 11.81
N ASP A 92 -8.80 0.20 10.94
CA ASP A 92 -9.27 -0.88 10.08
C ASP A 92 -8.20 -1.26 9.05
N GLY A 93 -7.55 -0.27 8.46
CA GLY A 93 -6.43 -0.49 7.53
C GLY A 93 -5.24 -1.18 8.20
N ARG A 94 -4.91 -0.82 9.43
CA ARG A 94 -3.88 -1.53 10.22
C ARG A 94 -4.26 -2.97 10.51
N HIS A 95 -5.52 -3.24 10.79
CA HIS A 95 -6.02 -4.60 11.00
C HIS A 95 -5.89 -5.44 9.72
N ILE A 96 -6.24 -4.90 8.57
CA ILE A 96 -6.10 -5.58 7.28
C ILE A 96 -4.63 -5.86 6.96
N SER A 97 -3.75 -4.89 7.17
CA SER A 97 -2.30 -5.09 7.01
C SER A 97 -1.77 -6.20 7.91
N THR A 98 -2.25 -6.27 9.15
CA THR A 98 -1.90 -7.35 10.09
C THR A 98 -2.38 -8.70 9.59
N LEU A 99 -3.61 -8.81 9.09
CA LEU A 99 -4.13 -10.06 8.53
C LEU A 99 -3.34 -10.51 7.30
N LEU A 100 -2.97 -9.59 6.42
CA LEU A 100 -2.13 -9.88 5.25
C LEU A 100 -0.73 -10.33 5.67
N MET A 101 -0.11 -9.66 6.62
CA MET A 101 1.20 -10.06 7.16
C MET A 101 1.15 -11.44 7.78
N THR A 102 0.10 -11.76 8.53
CA THR A 102 -0.11 -13.08 9.14
C THR A 102 -0.25 -14.16 8.07
N LEU A 103 -0.99 -13.86 7.00
CA LEU A 103 -1.14 -14.78 5.86
C LEU A 103 0.21 -15.07 5.20
N LEU A 104 0.97 -14.04 4.90
CA LEU A 104 2.30 -14.16 4.29
C LEU A 104 3.26 -14.90 5.21
N TYR A 105 3.22 -14.62 6.51
CA TYR A 105 4.06 -15.29 7.50
C TYR A 105 3.75 -16.79 7.61
N ARG A 106 2.48 -17.17 7.60
CA ARG A 106 2.08 -18.58 7.74
C ARG A 106 2.32 -19.42 6.50
N PHE A 107 2.08 -18.84 5.32
CA PHE A 107 2.11 -19.59 4.06
C PHE A 107 3.36 -19.32 3.21
N MET A 108 3.99 -18.16 3.38
CA MET A 108 5.08 -17.69 2.52
C MET A 108 6.16 -16.97 3.32
N ARG A 109 6.53 -17.53 4.47
CA ARG A 109 7.48 -16.93 5.40
C ARG A 109 8.79 -16.45 4.77
N PRO A 110 9.41 -17.19 3.81
CA PRO A 110 10.64 -16.74 3.18
C PRO A 110 10.54 -15.39 2.46
N LEU A 111 9.33 -14.95 2.04
CA LEU A 111 9.13 -13.62 1.47
C LEU A 111 9.44 -12.50 2.47
N ILE A 112 9.03 -12.70 3.71
CA ILE A 112 9.28 -11.73 4.79
C ILE A 112 10.76 -11.77 5.19
N GLU A 113 11.31 -12.96 5.39
CA GLU A 113 12.70 -13.16 5.80
C GLU A 113 13.70 -12.62 4.77
N ALA A 114 13.39 -12.74 3.49
CA ALA A 114 14.21 -12.20 2.40
C ALA A 114 14.00 -10.69 2.14
N GLY A 115 13.10 -10.03 2.88
CA GLY A 115 12.88 -8.59 2.78
C GLY A 115 12.08 -8.14 1.56
N HIS A 116 11.19 -8.98 1.02
CA HIS A 116 10.36 -8.64 -0.14
C HIS A 116 9.05 -7.92 0.21
N VAL A 117 8.67 -7.88 1.49
CA VAL A 117 7.38 -7.34 1.94
C VAL A 117 7.54 -5.95 2.54
N TYR A 118 6.72 -5.00 2.08
CA TYR A 118 6.73 -3.60 2.48
C TYR A 118 5.34 -3.15 2.88
N LEU A 119 5.27 -2.21 3.81
CA LEU A 119 4.05 -1.50 4.16
C LEU A 119 4.09 -0.10 3.54
N ALA A 120 3.12 0.23 2.70
CA ALA A 120 2.97 1.57 2.19
C ALA A 120 2.54 2.53 3.30
N GLN A 121 3.07 3.74 3.28
CA GLN A 121 2.70 4.80 4.20
C GLN A 121 2.04 5.95 3.44
N PRO A 122 0.73 5.90 3.19
CA PRO A 122 0.01 7.02 2.61
C PRO A 122 -0.04 8.20 3.59
N PRO A 123 -0.07 9.44 3.11
CA PRO A 123 -0.18 10.60 3.99
C PRO A 123 -1.55 10.69 4.66
N LEU A 124 -1.58 11.30 5.85
CA LEU A 124 -2.82 11.61 6.56
C LEU A 124 -3.37 12.98 6.17
N TYR A 125 -2.51 13.91 5.78
CA TYR A 125 -2.87 15.29 5.47
C TYR A 125 -2.22 15.78 4.19
N LYS A 126 -2.98 16.62 3.47
CA LYS A 126 -2.49 17.49 2.39
C LYS A 126 -2.56 18.93 2.85
N LEU A 127 -1.46 19.65 2.75
CA LEU A 127 -1.35 21.06 3.10
C LEU A 127 -1.17 21.87 1.82
N SER A 128 -2.13 22.73 1.51
CA SER A 128 -2.08 23.62 0.34
C SER A 128 -1.75 25.03 0.80
N TRP A 129 -0.62 25.56 0.35
CA TRP A 129 -0.14 26.90 0.67
C TRP A 129 -0.60 27.93 -0.35
N VAL A 130 -0.79 29.18 0.07
CA VAL A 130 -1.34 30.26 -0.78
C VAL A 130 -0.58 30.46 -2.10
N ARG A 131 0.72 30.15 -2.14
CA ARG A 131 1.55 30.27 -3.35
C ARG A 131 1.58 29.00 -4.21
N GLY A 132 0.61 28.11 -4.04
CA GLY A 132 0.47 26.89 -4.82
C GLY A 132 1.38 25.73 -4.44
N LYS A 133 2.22 25.88 -3.41
CA LYS A 133 3.01 24.77 -2.85
C LYS A 133 2.08 23.80 -2.13
N VAL A 134 2.28 22.49 -2.35
CA VAL A 134 1.58 21.43 -1.64
C VAL A 134 2.59 20.60 -0.87
N GLU A 135 2.28 20.29 0.37
CA GLU A 135 3.06 19.37 1.22
C GLU A 135 2.13 18.31 1.83
N TYR A 136 2.70 17.16 2.15
CA TYR A 136 1.96 16.06 2.75
C TYR A 136 2.52 15.77 4.15
N ALA A 137 1.62 15.48 5.08
CA ALA A 137 1.98 15.10 6.44
C ALA A 137 1.50 13.68 6.75
N TYR A 138 2.34 12.93 7.46
CA TYR A 138 2.13 11.50 7.75
C TYR A 138 1.70 11.23 9.19
N SER A 139 1.62 12.27 10.00
CA SER A 139 1.12 12.25 11.38
C SER A 139 0.64 13.64 11.79
N ASP A 140 -0.08 13.71 12.93
CA ASP A 140 -0.49 15.00 13.51
C ASP A 140 0.72 15.86 13.85
N ASP A 141 1.73 15.29 14.50
CA ASP A 141 2.98 15.99 14.83
C ASP A 141 3.72 16.47 13.58
N HIS A 142 3.73 15.69 12.52
CA HIS A 142 4.35 16.10 11.25
C HIS A 142 3.60 17.28 10.63
N ARG A 143 2.27 17.23 10.62
CA ARG A 143 1.43 18.36 10.18
C ARG A 143 1.75 19.62 10.95
N ASP A 144 1.79 19.54 12.29
CA ASP A 144 2.00 20.71 13.16
C ASP A 144 3.38 21.32 12.95
N ARG A 145 4.43 20.51 12.81
CA ARG A 145 5.78 20.98 12.44
C ARG A 145 5.82 21.68 11.08
N LEU A 146 5.12 21.17 10.09
CA LEU A 146 5.05 21.79 8.76
C LEU A 146 4.34 23.15 8.84
N LEU A 147 3.26 23.24 9.61
CA LEU A 147 2.52 24.50 9.82
C LEU A 147 3.36 25.54 10.55
N GLU A 148 4.10 25.15 11.59
CA GLU A 148 4.99 26.03 12.34
C GLU A 148 6.13 26.56 11.46
N ARG A 149 6.83 25.68 10.75
CA ARG A 149 7.85 26.07 9.77
C ARG A 149 7.32 27.02 8.70
N GLY A 150 6.09 26.79 8.24
CA GLY A 150 5.44 27.68 7.29
C GLY A 150 5.21 29.09 7.86
N ARG A 151 4.74 29.18 9.11
CA ARG A 151 4.53 30.46 9.80
C ARG A 151 5.85 31.23 9.97
N GLU A 152 6.90 30.55 10.41
CA GLU A 152 8.24 31.13 10.58
C GLU A 152 8.81 31.70 9.27
N SER A 153 8.54 31.02 8.15
CA SER A 153 8.94 31.46 6.80
C SER A 153 8.01 32.50 6.18
N GLY A 154 6.96 32.95 6.89
CA GLY A 154 5.97 33.91 6.40
C GLY A 154 4.98 33.31 5.37
N SER A 155 4.93 31.98 5.26
CA SER A 155 3.97 31.30 4.40
C SER A 155 2.59 31.20 5.06
N ARG A 156 1.53 31.21 4.26
CA ARG A 156 0.16 31.08 4.75
C ARG A 156 -0.51 29.87 4.09
N ILE A 157 -1.28 29.12 4.89
CA ILE A 157 -2.18 28.08 4.37
C ILE A 157 -3.30 28.76 3.59
N ALA A 158 -3.66 28.20 2.45
CA ALA A 158 -4.82 28.62 1.65
C ALA A 158 -6.11 28.39 2.46
N GLU A 159 -7.14 29.15 2.11
CA GLU A 159 -8.49 28.90 2.67
C GLU A 159 -8.87 27.43 2.41
N HIS A 160 -9.29 26.71 3.45
CA HIS A 160 -9.52 25.26 3.41
C HIS A 160 -8.31 24.41 2.95
N GLY A 161 -7.09 24.95 3.08
CA GLY A 161 -5.87 24.32 2.60
C GLY A 161 -5.36 23.14 3.42
N ILE A 162 -5.99 22.77 4.54
CA ILE A 162 -5.68 21.56 5.31
C ILE A 162 -6.75 20.52 5.03
N GLN A 163 -6.38 19.52 4.25
CA GLN A 163 -7.25 18.37 3.95
C GLN A 163 -6.76 17.16 4.74
N ARG A 164 -7.65 16.51 5.48
CA ARG A 164 -7.39 15.21 6.09
C ARG A 164 -7.93 14.10 5.19
N TYR A 165 -7.08 13.13 4.88
CA TYR A 165 -7.51 11.93 4.18
C TYR A 165 -8.08 10.92 5.18
N LYS A 166 -9.32 10.50 4.96
CA LYS A 166 -9.98 9.43 5.73
C LYS A 166 -9.63 8.05 5.19
N GLY A 167 -9.30 7.96 3.90
CA GLY A 167 -8.92 6.72 3.26
C GLY A 167 -8.26 6.96 1.90
N LEU A 168 -7.66 5.91 1.33
CA LEU A 168 -6.99 5.94 0.03
C LEU A 168 -7.92 6.34 -1.12
N GLY A 169 -9.21 6.03 -1.01
CA GLY A 169 -10.22 6.39 -2.01
C GLY A 169 -10.45 7.90 -2.19
N GLU A 170 -10.02 8.72 -1.23
CA GLU A 170 -10.07 10.19 -1.31
C GLU A 170 -8.88 10.79 -2.06
N MET A 171 -7.84 10.01 -2.33
CA MET A 171 -6.67 10.44 -3.06
C MET A 171 -6.86 10.27 -4.56
N SER A 172 -6.45 11.28 -5.33
CA SER A 172 -6.37 11.16 -6.78
C SER A 172 -5.26 10.18 -7.20
N ALA A 173 -5.31 9.70 -8.43
CA ALA A 173 -4.26 8.85 -8.99
C ALA A 173 -2.88 9.51 -8.93
N ALA A 174 -2.79 10.81 -9.21
CA ALA A 174 -1.56 11.59 -9.15
C ALA A 174 -1.03 11.72 -7.71
N GLU A 175 -1.91 11.96 -6.75
CA GLU A 175 -1.54 12.04 -5.33
C GLU A 175 -1.03 10.69 -4.80
N LEU A 176 -1.69 9.58 -5.13
CA LEU A 176 -1.23 8.23 -4.81
C LEU A 176 0.13 7.92 -5.43
N TRP A 177 0.33 8.28 -6.67
CA TRP A 177 1.63 8.11 -7.33
C TRP A 177 2.73 8.86 -6.58
N GLU A 178 2.55 10.18 -6.44
CA GLU A 178 3.57 11.07 -5.86
C GLU A 178 3.95 10.69 -4.42
N THR A 179 2.96 10.33 -3.60
CA THR A 179 3.17 10.12 -2.17
C THR A 179 3.47 8.69 -1.77
N THR A 180 2.98 7.70 -2.52
CA THR A 180 2.91 6.31 -2.04
C THR A 180 3.48 5.30 -3.03
N MET A 181 3.38 5.53 -4.32
CA MET A 181 3.73 4.52 -5.32
C MET A 181 5.02 4.81 -6.07
N ASN A 182 5.39 6.08 -6.24
CA ASN A 182 6.62 6.46 -6.93
C ASN A 182 7.86 6.06 -6.09
N PRO A 183 8.72 5.16 -6.60
CA PRO A 183 9.91 4.70 -5.86
C PRO A 183 10.87 5.81 -5.44
N GLN A 184 10.83 6.96 -6.11
CA GLN A 184 11.71 8.10 -5.83
C GLN A 184 11.20 9.02 -4.73
N THR A 185 9.90 9.04 -4.46
CA THR A 185 9.27 10.02 -3.56
C THR A 185 8.48 9.39 -2.41
N ARG A 186 8.17 8.11 -2.48
CA ARG A 186 7.42 7.39 -1.44
C ARG A 186 8.24 7.18 -0.16
N VAL A 187 7.52 7.05 0.96
CA VAL A 187 8.07 6.75 2.28
C VAL A 187 7.87 5.27 2.64
#